data_1fa8c7f91dde6f4af12fcd9de7ced862
#
_entry.id   1fa8c7f91dde6f4af12fcd9de7ced862
#
_cell.length_a   1.000
_cell.length_b   1.000
_cell.length_c   1.000
_cell.angle_alpha   90.00
_cell.angle_beta   90.00
_cell.angle_gamma   90.00
#
_symmetry.space_group_name_H-M   'P 1'
#
loop_
_entity.id
_entity.type
_entity.pdbx_description
1 polymer ?
#
loop_
_entity_poly.entity_id
_entity_poly.type
_entity_poly.pdbx_seq_one_letter_code
_entity_poly.pdbx_strand_id
1 'polypeptide(L)'
;MNTASRPSELKITDLRVAALKGAPFRSVLIRIDTNQGISGYGEVRDGGSREYALTLKSRILGENPCDVDRLFRRIKQFGHHARQAGGVCGVEMALMDLAGKAYGVPAYMLAGGKFRDRVLCYCDTTSELDGAEMGRRLRERMEDGFGFLKMDIGLGNLKGKPDCVIAPPGMQQTNQIMHPFTGIQVTEKGIGVLCEYVAAVRDVIGYEVPLAVDHFGHMGLESCIRVGKALDQFSLAWYEDMVPW
;
A
#
# COMPACT_ATOMS: atom_id res chain seq x y z
N MET A 1 -5.75 31.07 -4.56
CA MET A 1 -6.61 30.69 -5.68
C MET A 1 -7.88 31.53 -5.62
N ASN A 2 -8.26 32.15 -6.70
CA ASN A 2 -9.53 32.87 -6.73
C ASN A 2 -10.61 31.88 -7.21
N THR A 3 -11.43 31.37 -6.30
CA THR A 3 -12.50 30.46 -6.67
C THR A 3 -13.79 31.22 -6.74
N ALA A 4 -14.33 31.38 -7.95
CA ALA A 4 -15.70 31.88 -8.16
C ALA A 4 -16.74 30.79 -7.82
N SER A 5 -16.34 29.79 -7.05
CA SER A 5 -17.16 28.65 -6.67
C SER A 5 -18.24 29.05 -5.65
N ARG A 6 -19.42 28.46 -5.81
CA ARG A 6 -20.50 28.46 -4.81
C ARG A 6 -20.65 27.05 -4.24
N PRO A 7 -19.89 26.71 -3.17
CA PRO A 7 -19.80 25.32 -2.66
C PRO A 7 -21.15 24.70 -2.31
N SER A 8 -22.09 25.48 -1.76
CA SER A 8 -23.44 25.01 -1.41
C SER A 8 -24.32 24.64 -2.62
N GLU A 9 -23.97 25.11 -3.82
CA GLU A 9 -24.74 24.88 -5.05
C GLU A 9 -24.05 23.85 -5.98
N LEU A 10 -22.91 23.32 -5.58
CA LEU A 10 -22.20 22.32 -6.36
C LEU A 10 -22.99 21.02 -6.47
N LYS A 11 -23.00 20.45 -7.66
CA LYS A 11 -23.58 19.12 -7.94
C LYS A 11 -22.64 18.35 -8.83
N ILE A 12 -22.41 17.10 -8.50
CA ILE A 12 -21.66 16.15 -9.33
C ILE A 12 -22.46 15.87 -10.60
N THR A 13 -21.87 16.11 -11.76
CA THR A 13 -22.50 15.91 -13.07
C THR A 13 -21.98 14.66 -13.78
N ASP A 14 -20.73 14.27 -13.50
CA ASP A 14 -20.15 13.09 -14.11
C ASP A 14 -19.03 12.47 -13.24
N LEU A 15 -18.76 11.16 -13.45
CA LEU A 15 -17.58 10.46 -13.00
C LEU A 15 -16.99 9.71 -14.20
N ARG A 16 -15.72 9.97 -14.49
CA ARG A 16 -14.99 9.36 -15.60
C ARG A 16 -13.73 8.70 -15.10
N VAL A 17 -13.27 7.68 -15.81
CA VAL A 17 -12.04 6.96 -15.51
C VAL A 17 -11.16 6.85 -16.75
N ALA A 18 -9.85 6.87 -16.55
CA ALA A 18 -8.86 6.66 -17.61
C ALA A 18 -7.70 5.81 -17.05
N ALA A 19 -7.24 4.83 -17.85
CA ALA A 19 -6.03 4.09 -17.52
C ALA A 19 -4.83 4.75 -18.18
N LEU A 20 -3.74 4.92 -17.41
CA LEU A 20 -2.47 5.43 -17.92
C LEU A 20 -1.70 4.32 -18.61
N LYS A 21 -1.21 4.59 -19.83
CA LYS A 21 -0.27 3.72 -20.53
C LYS A 21 1.16 4.10 -20.14
N GLY A 22 2.02 3.08 -19.96
CA GLY A 22 3.44 3.30 -19.66
C GLY A 22 3.75 3.71 -18.23
N ALA A 23 2.78 3.74 -17.33
CA ALA A 23 3.04 3.85 -15.91
C ALA A 23 3.70 2.55 -15.38
N PRO A 24 4.59 2.64 -14.38
CA PRO A 24 5.24 1.46 -13.79
C PRO A 24 4.24 0.50 -13.15
N PHE A 25 3.10 1.01 -12.68
CA PHE A 25 1.98 0.24 -12.16
C PHE A 25 0.72 0.53 -12.96
N ARG A 26 -0.28 -0.36 -12.85
CA ARG A 26 -1.59 -0.14 -13.46
C ARG A 26 -2.34 0.96 -12.71
N SER A 27 -2.20 2.19 -13.19
CA SER A 27 -2.87 3.37 -12.63
C SER A 27 -4.16 3.66 -13.36
N VAL A 28 -5.24 3.76 -12.62
CA VAL A 28 -6.57 4.17 -13.11
C VAL A 28 -6.94 5.49 -12.44
N LEU A 29 -6.98 6.55 -13.22
CA LEU A 29 -7.39 7.87 -12.73
C LEU A 29 -8.90 8.00 -12.73
N ILE A 30 -9.42 8.66 -11.69
CA ILE A 30 -10.80 9.09 -11.57
C ILE A 30 -10.86 10.60 -11.75
N ARG A 31 -11.86 11.07 -12.50
CA ARG A 31 -12.25 12.48 -12.55
C ARG A 31 -13.72 12.62 -12.22
N ILE A 32 -14.04 13.49 -11.27
CA ILE A 32 -15.41 13.88 -10.94
C ILE A 32 -15.65 15.30 -11.44
N ASP A 33 -16.66 15.48 -12.27
CA ASP A 33 -17.04 16.77 -12.83
C ASP A 33 -18.25 17.37 -12.10
N THR A 34 -18.36 18.69 -12.11
CA THR A 34 -19.46 19.43 -11.49
C THR A 34 -20.16 20.39 -12.44
N ASN A 35 -21.35 20.84 -12.03
CA ASN A 35 -22.15 21.86 -12.71
C ASN A 35 -21.49 23.26 -12.77
N GLN A 36 -20.41 23.48 -12.03
CA GLN A 36 -19.67 24.75 -12.03
C GLN A 36 -18.31 24.66 -12.73
N GLY A 37 -18.03 23.56 -13.45
CA GLY A 37 -16.79 23.37 -14.20
C GLY A 37 -15.56 23.03 -13.35
N ILE A 38 -15.72 22.89 -12.04
CA ILE A 38 -14.66 22.40 -11.14
C ILE A 38 -14.63 20.89 -11.24
N SER A 39 -13.43 20.31 -11.34
CA SER A 39 -13.23 18.86 -11.36
C SER A 39 -12.26 18.44 -10.28
N GLY A 40 -12.54 17.28 -9.65
CA GLY A 40 -11.65 16.63 -8.71
C GLY A 40 -11.04 15.35 -9.28
N TYR A 41 -9.85 15.01 -8.83
CA TYR A 41 -9.08 13.87 -9.32
C TYR A 41 -8.71 12.93 -8.17
N GLY A 42 -8.74 11.64 -8.47
CA GLY A 42 -8.30 10.57 -7.59
C GLY A 42 -7.69 9.43 -8.39
N GLU A 43 -7.09 8.49 -7.70
CA GLU A 43 -6.47 7.33 -8.32
C GLU A 43 -7.00 6.06 -7.66
N VAL A 44 -7.38 5.07 -8.50
CA VAL A 44 -7.68 3.72 -8.05
C VAL A 44 -6.36 3.01 -7.82
N ARG A 45 -6.20 2.40 -6.67
CA ARG A 45 -5.02 1.61 -6.35
C ARG A 45 -4.68 0.59 -7.45
N ASP A 46 -3.40 0.28 -7.61
CA ASP A 46 -2.90 -0.81 -8.44
C ASP A 46 -3.70 -2.11 -8.23
N GLY A 47 -4.02 -2.80 -9.32
CA GLY A 47 -4.89 -3.98 -9.30
C GLY A 47 -6.40 -3.69 -9.11
N GLY A 48 -6.80 -2.46 -8.81
CA GLY A 48 -8.20 -2.06 -8.73
C GLY A 48 -8.87 -2.02 -10.11
N SER A 49 -10.19 -2.24 -10.13
CA SER A 49 -10.98 -2.25 -11.36
C SER A 49 -11.58 -0.87 -11.64
N ARG A 50 -11.33 -0.36 -12.84
CA ARG A 50 -11.98 0.87 -13.33
C ARG A 50 -13.49 0.70 -13.46
N GLU A 51 -13.94 -0.50 -13.87
CA GLU A 51 -15.34 -0.84 -14.03
C GLU A 51 -16.05 -0.74 -12.70
N TYR A 52 -15.42 -1.22 -11.63
CA TYR A 52 -15.96 -1.13 -10.28
C TYR A 52 -16.02 0.33 -9.78
N ALA A 53 -15.03 1.14 -10.08
CA ALA A 53 -15.07 2.59 -9.79
C ALA A 53 -16.25 3.26 -10.51
N LEU A 54 -16.53 2.88 -11.76
CA LEU A 54 -17.66 3.40 -12.53
C LEU A 54 -19.02 2.99 -11.93
N THR A 55 -19.15 1.84 -11.28
CA THR A 55 -20.41 1.44 -10.62
C THR A 55 -20.81 2.38 -9.51
N LEU A 56 -19.84 3.08 -8.89
CA LEU A 56 -20.09 4.06 -7.84
C LEU A 56 -20.69 5.36 -8.36
N LYS A 57 -20.60 5.61 -9.67
CA LYS A 57 -21.10 6.82 -10.32
C LYS A 57 -22.57 7.08 -9.99
N SER A 58 -23.44 6.08 -10.11
CA SER A 58 -24.87 6.20 -9.81
C SER A 58 -25.18 6.56 -8.36
N ARG A 59 -24.22 6.39 -7.46
CA ARG A 59 -24.38 6.66 -6.04
C ARG A 59 -24.05 8.11 -5.65
N ILE A 60 -23.32 8.81 -6.53
CA ILE A 60 -22.82 10.16 -6.23
C ILE A 60 -23.36 11.24 -7.20
N LEU A 61 -23.90 10.87 -8.35
CA LEU A 61 -24.47 11.86 -9.30
C LEU A 61 -25.56 12.71 -8.66
N GLY A 62 -25.54 14.02 -8.94
CA GLY A 62 -26.49 15.00 -8.41
C GLY A 62 -26.21 15.45 -6.97
N GLU A 63 -25.33 14.78 -6.26
CA GLU A 63 -24.97 15.11 -4.88
C GLU A 63 -23.97 16.28 -4.82
N ASN A 64 -23.89 16.93 -3.65
CA ASN A 64 -22.89 17.95 -3.42
C ASN A 64 -21.54 17.31 -3.07
N PRO A 65 -20.48 17.53 -3.86
CA PRO A 65 -19.17 16.91 -3.61
C PRO A 65 -18.47 17.42 -2.34
N CYS A 66 -18.90 18.54 -1.77
CA CYS A 66 -18.35 19.04 -0.51
C CYS A 66 -18.82 18.26 0.72
N ASP A 67 -19.87 17.45 0.59
CA ASP A 67 -20.33 16.53 1.63
C ASP A 67 -19.50 15.22 1.61
N VAL A 68 -18.19 15.32 1.69
CA VAL A 68 -17.25 14.21 1.47
C VAL A 68 -17.55 13.01 2.38
N ASP A 69 -17.67 13.22 3.70
CA ASP A 69 -17.93 12.13 4.66
C ASP A 69 -19.28 11.45 4.39
N ARG A 70 -20.32 12.22 4.07
CA ARG A 70 -21.63 11.66 3.73
C ARG A 70 -21.56 10.77 2.49
N LEU A 71 -20.88 11.22 1.45
CA LEU A 71 -20.73 10.48 0.20
C LEU A 71 -19.84 9.24 0.41
N PHE A 72 -18.73 9.38 1.15
CA PHE A 72 -17.87 8.26 1.48
C PHE A 72 -18.64 7.18 2.23
N ARG A 73 -19.41 7.52 3.26
CA ARG A 73 -20.25 6.55 4.00
C ARG A 73 -21.26 5.85 3.10
N ARG A 74 -21.80 6.53 2.10
CA ARG A 74 -22.73 5.93 1.13
C ARG A 74 -22.05 4.88 0.24
N ILE A 75 -20.80 5.11 -0.16
CA ILE A 75 -20.10 4.23 -1.09
C ILE A 75 -19.19 3.19 -0.41
N LYS A 76 -18.75 3.40 0.83
CA LYS A 76 -17.77 2.53 1.49
C LYS A 76 -18.20 1.07 1.62
N GLN A 77 -19.50 0.81 1.72
CA GLN A 77 -20.06 -0.54 1.78
C GLN A 77 -19.73 -1.39 0.52
N PHE A 78 -19.35 -0.75 -0.58
CA PHE A 78 -18.93 -1.42 -1.81
C PHE A 78 -17.42 -1.71 -1.85
N GLY A 79 -16.70 -1.32 -0.80
CA GLY A 79 -15.28 -1.53 -0.67
C GLY A 79 -14.92 -2.50 0.45
N HIS A 80 -15.59 -3.65 0.55
CA HIS A 80 -15.55 -4.61 1.66
C HIS A 80 -14.14 -5.03 2.10
N HIS A 81 -13.15 -4.99 1.22
CA HIS A 81 -11.76 -5.28 1.53
C HIS A 81 -10.92 -4.05 1.24
N ALA A 82 -10.36 -3.44 2.27
CA ALA A 82 -9.69 -2.14 2.21
C ALA A 82 -8.64 -2.04 1.07
N ARG A 83 -7.87 -3.08 0.85
CA ARG A 83 -6.87 -3.12 -0.23
C ARG A 83 -7.46 -3.15 -1.64
N GLN A 84 -8.67 -3.66 -1.80
CA GLN A 84 -9.33 -3.81 -3.11
C GLN A 84 -10.65 -3.06 -3.16
N ALA A 85 -10.73 -1.96 -2.45
CA ALA A 85 -11.94 -1.16 -2.28
C ALA A 85 -12.54 -0.62 -3.59
N GLY A 86 -12.26 -1.24 -4.72
CA GLY A 86 -12.95 -1.04 -5.98
C GLY A 86 -13.07 0.41 -6.45
N GLY A 87 -12.13 1.24 -6.05
CA GLY A 87 -12.15 2.65 -6.38
C GLY A 87 -12.87 3.54 -5.35
N VAL A 88 -13.39 3.00 -4.25
CA VAL A 88 -14.04 3.81 -3.18
C VAL A 88 -13.08 4.87 -2.66
N CYS A 89 -11.84 4.50 -2.30
CA CYS A 89 -10.83 5.46 -1.85
C CYS A 89 -10.44 6.45 -2.96
N GLY A 90 -10.37 5.99 -4.22
CA GLY A 90 -10.10 6.88 -5.35
C GLY A 90 -11.20 7.91 -5.57
N VAL A 91 -12.46 7.53 -5.35
CA VAL A 91 -13.60 8.48 -5.39
C VAL A 91 -13.50 9.46 -4.22
N GLU A 92 -13.19 9.01 -3.00
CA GLU A 92 -12.99 9.90 -1.86
C GLU A 92 -11.85 10.90 -2.09
N MET A 93 -10.70 10.45 -2.63
CA MET A 93 -9.60 11.34 -3.02
C MET A 93 -10.09 12.44 -3.98
N ALA A 94 -10.87 12.06 -5.01
CA ALA A 94 -11.42 13.01 -5.97
C ALA A 94 -12.42 13.99 -5.32
N LEU A 95 -13.20 13.55 -4.35
CA LEU A 95 -14.11 14.43 -3.59
C LEU A 95 -13.33 15.39 -2.70
N MET A 96 -12.28 14.94 -2.01
CA MET A 96 -11.41 15.79 -1.18
C MET A 96 -10.69 16.85 -2.03
N ASP A 97 -10.15 16.46 -3.19
CA ASP A 97 -9.53 17.39 -4.14
C ASP A 97 -10.56 18.44 -4.64
N LEU A 98 -11.76 18.00 -4.98
CA LEU A 98 -12.83 18.86 -5.46
C LEU A 98 -13.31 19.83 -4.38
N ALA A 99 -13.55 19.34 -3.16
CA ALA A 99 -13.96 20.18 -2.03
C ALA A 99 -12.87 21.22 -1.68
N GLY A 100 -11.60 20.83 -1.67
CA GLY A 100 -10.48 21.75 -1.49
C GLY A 100 -10.46 22.86 -2.55
N LYS A 101 -10.66 22.52 -3.82
CA LYS A 101 -10.77 23.47 -4.92
C LYS A 101 -11.99 24.40 -4.77
N ALA A 102 -13.12 23.84 -4.36
CA ALA A 102 -14.35 24.59 -4.15
C ALA A 102 -14.22 25.64 -3.02
N TYR A 103 -13.55 25.29 -1.94
CA TYR A 103 -13.27 26.20 -0.82
C TYR A 103 -12.02 27.06 -1.01
N GLY A 104 -11.22 26.82 -2.05
CA GLY A 104 -9.98 27.54 -2.30
C GLY A 104 -8.85 27.21 -1.33
N VAL A 105 -8.85 25.99 -0.77
CA VAL A 105 -7.85 25.51 0.18
C VAL A 105 -7.26 24.18 -0.28
N PRO A 106 -6.00 23.84 0.11
CA PRO A 106 -5.47 22.52 -0.11
C PRO A 106 -6.27 21.45 0.65
N ALA A 107 -6.38 20.23 0.09
CA ALA A 107 -7.17 19.15 0.69
C ALA A 107 -6.78 18.82 2.15
N TYR A 108 -5.51 18.94 2.52
CA TYR A 108 -5.07 18.72 3.89
C TYR A 108 -5.70 19.67 4.92
N MET A 109 -6.13 20.85 4.49
CA MET A 109 -6.84 21.78 5.38
C MET A 109 -8.21 21.25 5.78
N LEU A 110 -8.85 20.44 4.92
CA LEU A 110 -10.11 19.77 5.23
C LEU A 110 -9.94 18.62 6.23
N ALA A 111 -8.72 18.09 6.32
CA ALA A 111 -8.36 16.98 7.22
C ALA A 111 -7.70 17.43 8.54
N GLY A 112 -7.90 18.70 8.94
CA GLY A 112 -7.40 19.23 10.21
C GLY A 112 -6.18 20.15 10.11
N GLY A 113 -5.71 20.45 8.90
CA GLY A 113 -4.62 21.39 8.67
C GLY A 113 -3.25 20.74 8.58
N LYS A 114 -2.22 21.59 8.52
CA LYS A 114 -0.86 21.17 8.27
C LYS A 114 -0.12 20.90 9.58
N PHE A 115 0.37 19.68 9.75
CA PHE A 115 1.20 19.30 10.89
C PHE A 115 2.70 19.41 10.60
N ARG A 116 3.13 19.09 9.37
CA ARG A 116 4.55 19.09 8.96
C ARG A 116 4.71 19.50 7.50
N ASP A 117 5.91 19.94 7.14
CA ASP A 117 6.27 20.31 5.76
C ASP A 117 6.95 19.18 4.98
N ARG A 118 7.52 18.23 5.70
CA ARG A 118 8.27 17.11 5.13
C ARG A 118 7.89 15.81 5.82
N VAL A 119 7.92 14.72 5.04
CA VAL A 119 7.70 13.36 5.51
C VAL A 119 8.94 12.55 5.18
N LEU A 120 9.43 11.78 6.15
CA LEU A 120 10.49 10.79 5.91
C LEU A 120 9.90 9.68 5.04
N CYS A 121 10.54 9.44 3.90
CA CYS A 121 10.13 8.42 2.94
C CYS A 121 11.13 7.28 2.92
N TYR A 122 10.64 6.07 2.66
CA TYR A 122 11.45 4.95 2.21
C TYR A 122 11.15 4.65 0.74
N CYS A 123 12.09 3.98 0.07
CA CYS A 123 11.89 3.46 -1.27
C CYS A 123 11.62 1.96 -1.19
N ASP A 124 10.54 1.52 -1.82
CA ASP A 124 10.33 0.10 -2.07
C ASP A 124 11.43 -0.41 -3.00
N THR A 125 12.10 -1.49 -2.60
CA THR A 125 13.30 -1.97 -3.30
C THR A 125 13.03 -3.38 -3.82
N THR A 126 13.22 -3.56 -5.13
CA THR A 126 12.97 -4.84 -5.80
C THR A 126 13.72 -5.97 -5.09
N SER A 127 12.97 -7.00 -4.71
CA SER A 127 13.46 -8.16 -3.95
C SER A 127 14.58 -8.90 -4.66
N GLU A 128 15.52 -9.45 -3.89
CA GLU A 128 16.59 -10.32 -4.33
C GLU A 128 16.73 -11.48 -3.36
N LEU A 129 17.10 -12.66 -3.85
CA LEU A 129 17.22 -13.87 -3.02
C LEU A 129 18.59 -13.99 -2.35
N ASP A 130 19.61 -13.34 -2.88
CA ASP A 130 20.93 -13.22 -2.25
C ASP A 130 20.94 -12.01 -1.32
N GLY A 131 21.28 -12.25 -0.04
CA GLY A 131 21.24 -11.18 0.98
C GLY A 131 22.26 -10.08 0.75
N ALA A 132 23.46 -10.42 0.25
CA ALA A 132 24.47 -9.42 -0.05
C ALA A 132 24.08 -8.56 -1.25
N GLU A 133 23.48 -9.15 -2.28
CA GLU A 133 22.95 -8.41 -3.42
C GLU A 133 21.78 -7.51 -3.00
N MET A 134 20.87 -8.00 -2.16
CA MET A 134 19.81 -7.18 -1.59
C MET A 134 20.39 -6.00 -0.79
N GLY A 135 21.43 -6.26 -0.01
CA GLY A 135 22.17 -5.22 0.71
C GLY A 135 22.75 -4.16 -0.23
N ARG A 136 23.32 -4.55 -1.38
CA ARG A 136 23.82 -3.60 -2.38
C ARG A 136 22.71 -2.71 -2.96
N ARG A 137 21.56 -3.29 -3.31
CA ARG A 137 20.38 -2.52 -3.78
C ARG A 137 19.90 -1.51 -2.74
N LEU A 138 19.87 -1.91 -1.47
CA LEU A 138 19.52 -1.01 -0.36
C LEU A 138 20.59 0.07 -0.14
N ARG A 139 21.88 -0.25 -0.33
CA ARG A 139 22.97 0.72 -0.29
C ARG A 139 22.79 1.82 -1.36
N GLU A 140 22.41 1.44 -2.58
CA GLU A 140 22.06 2.39 -3.64
C GLU A 140 20.96 3.35 -3.20
N ARG A 141 19.92 2.85 -2.47
CA ARG A 141 18.85 3.72 -1.93
C ARG A 141 19.38 4.70 -0.88
N MET A 142 20.37 4.29 -0.06
CA MET A 142 21.03 5.21 0.86
C MET A 142 21.82 6.30 0.10
N GLU A 143 22.48 5.94 -0.98
CA GLU A 143 23.20 6.87 -1.87
C GLU A 143 22.23 7.83 -2.59
N ASP A 144 21.02 7.38 -2.93
CA ASP A 144 19.92 8.20 -3.45
C ASP A 144 19.36 9.17 -2.37
N GLY A 145 19.79 9.05 -1.11
CA GLY A 145 19.41 9.92 0.00
C GLY A 145 18.23 9.43 0.85
N PHE A 146 17.78 8.17 0.69
CA PHE A 146 16.75 7.61 1.57
C PHE A 146 17.32 7.30 2.96
N GLY A 147 16.78 7.95 3.98
CA GLY A 147 17.12 7.73 5.39
C GLY A 147 16.30 6.65 6.08
N PHE A 148 15.54 5.87 5.34
CA PHE A 148 14.76 4.73 5.78
C PHE A 148 14.68 3.68 4.68
N LEU A 149 14.86 2.41 5.01
CA LEU A 149 14.91 1.31 4.05
C LEU A 149 13.81 0.30 4.32
N LYS A 150 13.33 -0.36 3.27
CA LYS A 150 12.37 -1.48 3.35
C LYS A 150 12.75 -2.56 2.34
N MET A 151 12.61 -3.82 2.72
CA MET A 151 12.80 -4.98 1.85
C MET A 151 11.74 -6.03 2.12
N ASP A 152 11.49 -6.88 1.12
CA ASP A 152 10.65 -8.05 1.27
C ASP A 152 11.46 -9.23 1.81
N ILE A 153 10.86 -9.98 2.74
CA ILE A 153 11.41 -11.22 3.28
C ILE A 153 10.26 -12.16 3.67
N GLY A 154 10.41 -13.44 3.38
CA GLY A 154 9.37 -14.40 3.73
C GLY A 154 9.56 -15.75 3.05
N LEU A 155 8.46 -16.42 2.71
CA LEU A 155 8.49 -17.75 2.09
C LEU A 155 9.25 -17.80 0.75
N GLY A 156 9.32 -16.66 0.05
CA GLY A 156 10.09 -16.51 -1.19
C GLY A 156 11.56 -16.86 -1.01
N ASN A 157 12.16 -16.42 0.11
CA ASN A 157 13.56 -16.68 0.44
C ASN A 157 13.85 -18.14 0.80
N LEU A 158 12.80 -18.93 1.11
CA LEU A 158 12.88 -20.34 1.48
C LEU A 158 12.57 -21.28 0.31
N LYS A 159 12.12 -20.74 -0.82
CA LYS A 159 11.72 -21.53 -1.99
C LYS A 159 12.89 -22.34 -2.52
N GLY A 160 12.66 -23.66 -2.72
CA GLY A 160 13.69 -24.58 -3.21
C GLY A 160 14.74 -24.99 -2.19
N LYS A 161 14.66 -24.51 -0.95
CA LYS A 161 15.56 -24.92 0.13
C LYS A 161 14.92 -26.09 0.90
N PRO A 162 15.52 -27.29 0.95
CA PRO A 162 14.93 -28.47 1.59
C PRO A 162 14.79 -28.24 3.09
N ASP A 163 13.73 -28.80 3.66
CA ASP A 163 13.44 -28.85 5.10
C ASP A 163 13.27 -27.46 5.77
N CYS A 164 13.10 -26.38 5.01
CA CYS A 164 12.91 -25.03 5.56
C CYS A 164 11.45 -24.74 5.88
N VAL A 165 10.51 -25.45 5.23
CA VAL A 165 9.07 -25.21 5.33
C VAL A 165 8.34 -26.55 5.41
N ILE A 166 7.34 -26.62 6.31
CA ILE A 166 6.34 -27.68 6.35
C ILE A 166 5.03 -27.07 5.84
N ALA A 167 4.43 -27.67 4.82
CA ALA A 167 3.20 -27.16 4.23
C ALA A 167 2.33 -28.32 3.72
N PRO A 168 1.00 -28.15 3.71
CA PRO A 168 0.11 -29.06 3.00
C PRO A 168 0.49 -29.17 1.52
N PRO A 169 0.21 -30.31 0.87
CA PRO A 169 0.53 -30.51 -0.55
C PRO A 169 -0.03 -29.34 -1.41
N GLY A 170 0.82 -28.79 -2.27
CA GLY A 170 0.47 -27.68 -3.16
C GLY A 170 0.47 -26.28 -2.54
N MET A 171 0.47 -26.13 -1.22
CA MET A 171 0.41 -24.82 -0.57
C MET A 171 1.72 -24.02 -0.70
N GLN A 172 2.87 -24.66 -0.79
CA GLN A 172 4.15 -23.96 -1.01
C GLN A 172 4.23 -23.20 -2.34
N GLN A 173 3.38 -23.57 -3.30
CA GLN A 173 3.34 -22.94 -4.62
C GLN A 173 2.41 -21.72 -4.67
N THR A 174 1.63 -21.50 -3.64
CA THR A 174 0.62 -20.43 -3.55
C THR A 174 1.03 -19.31 -2.61
N ASN A 175 2.28 -18.82 -2.75
CA ASN A 175 2.77 -17.67 -1.99
C ASN A 175 1.99 -16.36 -2.24
N GLN A 176 0.92 -16.40 -3.01
CA GLN A 176 0.01 -15.29 -3.25
C GLN A 176 -1.19 -15.25 -2.29
N ILE A 177 -1.34 -16.26 -1.43
CA ILE A 177 -2.46 -16.32 -0.48
C ILE A 177 -1.95 -15.89 0.89
N MET A 178 -2.23 -14.66 1.24
CA MET A 178 -2.02 -14.16 2.59
C MET A 178 -3.23 -14.52 3.45
N HIS A 179 -3.12 -15.66 4.16
CA HIS A 179 -4.22 -16.19 4.96
C HIS A 179 -3.70 -17.01 6.16
N PRO A 180 -4.29 -16.90 7.37
CA PRO A 180 -3.81 -17.60 8.57
C PRO A 180 -3.97 -19.12 8.49
N PHE A 181 -4.80 -19.63 7.60
CA PHE A 181 -5.09 -21.06 7.45
C PHE A 181 -4.37 -21.74 6.29
N THR A 182 -3.25 -21.20 5.83
CA THR A 182 -2.42 -21.84 4.79
C THR A 182 -1.86 -23.17 5.26
N GLY A 183 -1.72 -23.38 6.57
CA GLY A 183 -1.04 -24.53 7.15
C GLY A 183 0.46 -24.52 6.96
N ILE A 184 1.02 -23.44 6.42
CA ILE A 184 2.46 -23.29 6.20
C ILE A 184 3.15 -22.96 7.52
N GLN A 185 4.18 -23.75 7.86
CA GLN A 185 5.02 -23.53 9.03
C GLN A 185 6.49 -23.44 8.60
N VAL A 186 7.21 -22.52 9.20
CA VAL A 186 8.67 -22.40 8.99
C VAL A 186 9.38 -23.24 10.05
N THR A 187 10.33 -24.07 9.62
CA THR A 187 11.16 -24.88 10.51
C THR A 187 12.28 -24.04 11.14
N GLU A 188 12.98 -24.58 12.16
CA GLU A 188 14.17 -23.92 12.72
C GLU A 188 15.26 -23.70 11.65
N LYS A 189 15.42 -24.65 10.73
CA LYS A 189 16.32 -24.49 9.58
C LYS A 189 15.91 -23.32 8.68
N GLY A 190 14.60 -23.18 8.40
CA GLY A 190 14.07 -22.07 7.64
C GLY A 190 14.27 -20.72 8.33
N ILE A 191 14.08 -20.67 9.65
CA ILE A 191 14.38 -19.48 10.46
C ILE A 191 15.85 -19.11 10.36
N GLY A 192 16.76 -20.08 10.49
CA GLY A 192 18.19 -19.86 10.30
C GLY A 192 18.53 -19.23 8.95
N VAL A 193 17.93 -19.73 7.86
CA VAL A 193 18.10 -19.18 6.51
C VAL A 193 17.62 -17.73 6.41
N LEU A 194 16.50 -17.38 7.05
CA LEU A 194 16.02 -15.98 7.07
C LEU A 194 16.95 -15.09 7.89
N CYS A 195 17.49 -15.59 9.01
CA CYS A 195 18.48 -14.86 9.80
C CYS A 195 19.79 -14.61 9.02
N GLU A 196 20.31 -15.63 8.33
CA GLU A 196 21.49 -15.50 7.48
C GLU A 196 21.28 -14.46 6.37
N TYR A 197 20.10 -14.46 5.77
CA TYR A 197 19.75 -13.46 4.75
C TYR A 197 19.77 -12.04 5.31
N VAL A 198 19.12 -11.80 6.46
CA VAL A 198 19.10 -10.47 7.08
C VAL A 198 20.49 -10.06 7.58
N ALA A 199 21.27 -10.99 8.12
CA ALA A 199 22.67 -10.75 8.49
C ALA A 199 23.48 -10.25 7.29
N ALA A 200 23.41 -10.95 6.16
CA ALA A 200 24.12 -10.55 4.94
C ALA A 200 23.68 -9.17 4.41
N VAL A 201 22.41 -8.83 4.55
CA VAL A 201 21.93 -7.47 4.25
C VAL A 201 22.57 -6.45 5.20
N ARG A 202 22.53 -6.69 6.52
CA ARG A 202 23.10 -5.81 7.53
C ARG A 202 24.62 -5.65 7.40
N ASP A 203 25.34 -6.68 7.00
CA ASP A 203 26.79 -6.60 6.72
C ASP A 203 27.10 -5.54 5.63
N VAL A 204 26.20 -5.35 4.69
CA VAL A 204 26.36 -4.35 3.60
C VAL A 204 25.91 -2.97 4.03
N ILE A 205 24.70 -2.84 4.63
CA ILE A 205 24.09 -1.53 4.90
C ILE A 205 24.44 -0.95 6.27
N GLY A 206 24.91 -1.76 7.22
CA GLY A 206 25.12 -1.34 8.61
C GLY A 206 23.83 -1.17 9.40
N TYR A 207 23.90 -0.41 10.50
CA TYR A 207 22.79 -0.18 11.43
C TYR A 207 22.43 1.31 11.59
N GLU A 208 23.07 2.20 10.85
CA GLU A 208 22.87 3.65 10.93
C GLU A 208 21.52 4.07 10.34
N VAL A 209 20.98 3.29 9.38
CA VAL A 209 19.71 3.55 8.74
C VAL A 209 18.70 2.48 9.14
N PRO A 210 17.48 2.87 9.60
CA PRO A 210 16.42 1.91 9.91
C PRO A 210 16.07 1.03 8.71
N LEU A 211 15.86 -0.26 8.95
CA LEU A 211 15.44 -1.25 7.96
C LEU A 211 14.13 -1.90 8.39
N ALA A 212 13.11 -1.81 7.58
CA ALA A 212 11.84 -2.51 7.73
C ALA A 212 11.76 -3.74 6.83
N VAL A 213 10.87 -4.67 7.18
CA VAL A 213 10.62 -5.89 6.41
C VAL A 213 9.13 -6.13 6.21
N ASP A 214 8.78 -6.79 5.09
CA ASP A 214 7.41 -7.04 4.63
C ASP A 214 7.22 -8.49 4.16
N HIS A 215 5.96 -8.89 3.93
CA HIS A 215 5.53 -10.13 3.29
C HIS A 215 5.59 -11.43 4.12
N PHE A 216 5.35 -11.34 5.42
CA PHE A 216 5.28 -12.52 6.29
C PHE A 216 3.94 -13.25 6.32
N GLY A 217 2.84 -12.60 5.96
CA GLY A 217 1.47 -13.04 6.18
C GLY A 217 1.02 -14.32 5.44
N HIS A 218 1.93 -15.04 4.82
CA HIS A 218 1.67 -16.32 4.14
C HIS A 218 1.88 -17.54 5.04
N MET A 219 2.41 -17.37 6.24
CA MET A 219 2.70 -18.42 7.20
C MET A 219 1.80 -18.31 8.43
N GLY A 220 1.66 -19.42 9.17
CA GLY A 220 0.87 -19.43 10.39
C GLY A 220 1.43 -18.50 11.49
N LEU A 221 0.56 -18.02 12.38
CA LEU A 221 0.90 -17.08 13.45
C LEU A 221 2.10 -17.54 14.31
N GLU A 222 2.15 -18.82 14.69
CA GLU A 222 3.25 -19.35 15.49
C GLU A 222 4.59 -19.26 14.76
N SER A 223 4.62 -19.47 13.45
CA SER A 223 5.82 -19.26 12.64
C SER A 223 6.21 -17.79 12.59
N CYS A 224 5.25 -16.87 12.44
CA CYS A 224 5.51 -15.44 12.48
C CYS A 224 6.12 -15.01 13.81
N ILE A 225 5.60 -15.50 14.94
CA ILE A 225 6.13 -15.21 16.28
C ILE A 225 7.58 -15.71 16.41
N ARG A 226 7.87 -16.93 15.96
CA ARG A 226 9.23 -17.51 16.04
C ARG A 226 10.21 -16.77 15.13
N VAL A 227 9.81 -16.46 13.90
CA VAL A 227 10.60 -15.67 12.95
C VAL A 227 10.87 -14.29 13.52
N GLY A 228 9.84 -13.57 14.01
CA GLY A 228 10.01 -12.25 14.61
C GLY A 228 11.00 -12.25 15.77
N LYS A 229 10.89 -13.20 16.71
CA LYS A 229 11.84 -13.36 17.82
C LYS A 229 13.27 -13.62 17.34
N ALA A 230 13.45 -14.42 16.31
CA ALA A 230 14.78 -14.73 15.78
C ALA A 230 15.41 -13.52 15.06
N LEU A 231 14.59 -12.72 14.38
CA LEU A 231 15.03 -11.54 13.64
C LEU A 231 15.22 -10.29 14.54
N ASP A 232 14.77 -10.31 15.79
CA ASP A 232 14.86 -9.18 16.73
C ASP A 232 16.32 -8.70 16.93
N GLN A 233 17.28 -9.62 16.89
CA GLN A 233 18.71 -9.34 16.95
C GLN A 233 19.23 -8.39 15.87
N PHE A 234 18.50 -8.22 14.75
CA PHE A 234 18.88 -7.35 13.64
C PHE A 234 18.29 -5.95 13.73
N SER A 235 17.60 -5.61 14.80
CA SER A 235 17.02 -4.28 15.07
C SER A 235 16.20 -3.77 13.89
N LEU A 236 15.21 -4.57 13.44
CA LEU A 236 14.31 -4.19 12.35
C LEU A 236 13.29 -3.16 12.85
N ALA A 237 13.02 -2.14 12.04
CA ALA A 237 12.19 -1.01 12.41
C ALA A 237 10.70 -1.38 12.53
N TRP A 238 10.20 -2.23 11.64
CA TRP A 238 8.90 -2.89 11.75
C TRP A 238 8.85 -4.18 10.90
N TYR A 239 7.83 -4.97 11.17
CA TYR A 239 7.48 -6.18 10.44
C TYR A 239 6.10 -5.98 9.84
N GLU A 240 6.03 -5.80 8.53
CA GLU A 240 4.78 -5.55 7.82
C GLU A 240 4.11 -6.86 7.43
N ASP A 241 2.78 -6.88 7.47
CA ASP A 241 1.96 -8.03 7.08
C ASP A 241 2.36 -9.35 7.78
N MET A 242 2.78 -9.28 9.07
CA MET A 242 3.10 -10.49 9.86
C MET A 242 1.90 -11.41 10.04
N VAL A 243 0.71 -10.82 10.06
CA VAL A 243 -0.57 -11.52 10.07
C VAL A 243 -1.45 -10.99 8.96
N PRO A 244 -2.32 -11.83 8.37
CA PRO A 244 -3.30 -11.38 7.39
C PRO A 244 -4.26 -10.36 8.02
N TRP A 245 -4.72 -9.40 7.22
CA TRP A 245 -5.68 -8.38 7.60
C TRP A 245 -7.11 -8.91 7.62
#